data_f58dc67fe48e74281c364f08f7854c67
#
_entry.id   f58dc67fe48e74281c364f08f7854c67
#
_cell.length_a   1.000
_cell.length_b   1.000
_cell.length_c   1.000
_cell.angle_alpha   90.00
_cell.angle_beta   90.00
_cell.angle_gamma   90.00
#
_symmetry.space_group_name_H-M   'P 1'
#
loop_
_entity.id
_entity.type
_entity.pdbx_description
1 polymer ?
#
loop_
_entity_poly.entity_id
_entity_poly.type
_entity_poly.pdbx_seq_one_letter_code
_entity_poly.pdbx_strand_id
1 'polypeptide(L)'
;YLEQSSKVQAACPWYPPTDTSKFQYQEAEQCAASPESLLLGFNVMKNPEKGYENSPVSKVTKEAPPFLIIHGTNDRTVPFSQSESLYEILEKNGCDVTFLVLEGADHADLQFFQDEVWERMISFFKEKLTRICQEDIKS
;
A
#
# COMPACT_ATOMS: atom_id res chain seq x y z
N TYR A 1 -15.07 -0.67 -22.43
CA TYR A 1 -15.36 0.26 -21.30
C TYR A 1 -14.22 1.26 -21.09
N LEU A 2 -13.57 1.72 -22.18
CA LEU A 2 -12.45 2.69 -22.09
C LEU A 2 -12.92 4.09 -21.67
N GLU A 3 -14.21 4.37 -21.76
CA GLU A 3 -14.86 5.61 -21.32
C GLU A 3 -15.13 5.67 -19.81
N GLN A 4 -14.98 4.54 -19.12
CA GLN A 4 -15.16 4.49 -17.66
C GLN A 4 -13.85 4.83 -16.93
N SER A 5 -13.94 5.70 -15.94
CA SER A 5 -12.79 6.01 -15.09
C SER A 5 -12.45 4.84 -14.19
N SER A 6 -11.17 4.49 -14.12
CA SER A 6 -10.62 3.53 -13.11
C SER A 6 -10.08 4.24 -11.86
N LYS A 7 -10.28 5.57 -11.74
CA LYS A 7 -9.82 6.35 -10.61
C LYS A 7 -10.55 5.91 -9.34
N VAL A 8 -9.79 5.60 -8.28
CA VAL A 8 -10.33 5.33 -6.95
C VAL A 8 -10.35 6.61 -6.11
N GLN A 9 -11.31 6.72 -5.21
CA GLN A 9 -11.56 7.91 -4.40
C GLN A 9 -10.86 7.88 -3.05
N ALA A 10 -10.57 6.69 -2.52
CA ALA A 10 -9.81 6.46 -1.31
C ALA A 10 -9.21 5.05 -1.34
N ALA A 11 -8.12 4.82 -0.62
CA ALA A 11 -7.46 3.51 -0.54
C ALA A 11 -7.11 3.16 0.91
N CYS A 12 -7.38 1.91 1.30
CA CYS A 12 -6.99 1.39 2.61
C CYS A 12 -6.23 0.06 2.45
N PRO A 13 -4.94 0.11 2.06
CA PRO A 13 -4.13 -1.10 1.94
C PRO A 13 -3.75 -1.64 3.33
N TRP A 14 -3.84 -2.95 3.48
CA TRP A 14 -3.36 -3.69 4.65
C TRP A 14 -2.09 -4.42 4.25
N TYR A 15 -1.02 -4.24 5.03
CA TYR A 15 0.30 -4.87 4.82
C TYR A 15 0.72 -4.95 3.34
N PRO A 16 0.67 -3.82 2.59
CA PRO A 16 0.88 -3.86 1.14
C PRO A 16 2.34 -4.07 0.76
N PRO A 17 2.65 -4.94 -0.23
CA PRO A 17 3.93 -4.94 -0.91
C PRO A 17 3.98 -3.72 -1.85
N THR A 18 4.90 -2.79 -1.63
CA THR A 18 4.91 -1.48 -2.30
C THR A 18 6.18 -1.14 -3.04
N ASP A 19 7.30 -1.78 -2.65
CA ASP A 19 8.62 -1.60 -3.27
C ASP A 19 9.30 -2.96 -3.45
N THR A 20 9.12 -3.57 -4.61
CA THR A 20 9.68 -4.91 -4.88
C THR A 20 11.21 -4.91 -4.97
N SER A 21 11.85 -3.75 -5.15
CA SER A 21 13.31 -3.64 -5.15
C SER A 21 13.92 -3.80 -3.76
N LYS A 22 13.11 -3.64 -2.70
CA LYS A 22 13.54 -3.71 -1.30
C LYS A 22 13.15 -5.01 -0.59
N PHE A 23 12.52 -5.96 -1.29
CA PHE A 23 12.29 -7.28 -0.72
C PHE A 23 13.62 -8.01 -0.52
N GLN A 24 13.83 -8.53 0.68
CA GLN A 24 15.03 -9.25 1.03
C GLN A 24 14.80 -10.75 0.92
N TYR A 25 15.45 -11.39 -0.03
CA TYR A 25 15.51 -12.83 -0.17
C TYR A 25 16.91 -13.31 0.19
N GLN A 26 17.02 -14.48 0.82
CA GLN A 26 18.31 -15.03 1.23
C GLN A 26 19.10 -15.51 0.00
N GLU A 27 18.41 -16.07 -0.99
CA GLU A 27 19.04 -16.64 -2.20
C GLU A 27 18.27 -16.26 -3.47
N ALA A 28 19.00 -16.22 -4.60
CA ALA A 28 18.44 -15.84 -5.89
C ALA A 28 17.36 -16.81 -6.40
N GLU A 29 17.48 -18.09 -6.06
CA GLU A 29 16.49 -19.13 -6.40
C GLU A 29 15.19 -18.91 -5.65
N GLN A 30 15.26 -18.59 -4.36
CA GLN A 30 14.10 -18.24 -3.55
C GLN A 30 13.40 -16.99 -4.11
N CYS A 31 14.17 -15.97 -4.47
CA CYS A 31 13.64 -14.77 -5.10
C CYS A 31 13.00 -15.09 -6.46
N ALA A 32 13.59 -15.95 -7.29
CA ALA A 32 13.01 -16.31 -8.58
C ALA A 32 11.66 -17.00 -8.48
N ALA A 33 11.41 -17.74 -7.39
CA ALA A 33 10.15 -18.40 -7.08
C ALA A 33 9.16 -17.53 -6.30
N SER A 34 9.53 -16.30 -5.94
CA SER A 34 8.68 -15.39 -5.18
C SER A 34 7.47 -14.92 -5.98
N PRO A 35 6.34 -14.59 -5.30
CA PRO A 35 5.16 -14.05 -5.97
C PRO A 35 5.47 -12.82 -6.83
N GLU A 36 6.34 -11.92 -6.34
CA GLU A 36 6.72 -10.69 -7.04
C GLU A 36 7.48 -10.99 -8.33
N SER A 37 8.48 -11.89 -8.28
CA SER A 37 9.25 -12.28 -9.46
C SER A 37 8.40 -13.02 -10.49
N LEU A 38 7.49 -13.88 -10.03
CA LEU A 38 6.56 -14.59 -10.91
C LEU A 38 5.57 -13.63 -11.57
N LEU A 39 5.01 -12.68 -10.80
CA LEU A 39 4.09 -11.67 -11.32
C LEU A 39 4.76 -10.78 -12.38
N LEU A 40 5.98 -10.33 -12.10
CA LEU A 40 6.71 -9.41 -12.97
C LEU A 40 7.42 -10.10 -14.13
N GLY A 41 7.57 -11.42 -14.09
CA GLY A 41 8.23 -12.22 -15.12
C GLY A 41 9.76 -12.09 -15.15
N PHE A 42 10.35 -11.61 -14.05
CA PHE A 42 11.82 -11.55 -13.89
C PHE A 42 12.20 -11.61 -12.40
N ASN A 43 13.44 -12.02 -12.13
CA ASN A 43 13.98 -12.04 -10.76
C ASN A 43 14.24 -10.59 -10.29
N VAL A 44 13.48 -10.12 -9.29
CA VAL A 44 13.53 -8.74 -8.78
C VAL A 44 14.86 -8.42 -8.09
N MET A 45 15.48 -9.41 -7.43
CA MET A 45 16.78 -9.26 -6.79
C MET A 45 17.92 -9.01 -7.80
N LYS A 46 17.81 -9.60 -8.99
CA LYS A 46 18.78 -9.39 -10.09
C LYS A 46 18.49 -8.13 -10.91
N ASN A 47 17.31 -7.56 -10.78
CA ASN A 47 16.84 -6.40 -11.54
C ASN A 47 16.16 -5.37 -10.63
N PRO A 48 16.83 -4.84 -9.59
CA PRO A 48 16.19 -3.98 -8.60
C PRO A 48 15.62 -2.68 -9.18
N GLU A 49 16.29 -2.08 -10.16
CA GLU A 49 15.79 -0.87 -10.85
C GLU A 49 14.46 -1.15 -11.55
N LYS A 50 14.38 -2.25 -12.30
CA LYS A 50 13.16 -2.69 -12.98
C LYS A 50 12.09 -3.09 -11.96
N GLY A 51 12.48 -3.67 -10.82
CA GLY A 51 11.60 -3.93 -9.68
C GLY A 51 10.98 -2.64 -9.18
N TYR A 52 11.78 -1.62 -8.89
CA TYR A 52 11.32 -0.31 -8.45
C TYR A 52 10.38 0.34 -9.47
N GLU A 53 10.74 0.36 -10.75
CA GLU A 53 9.92 0.94 -11.83
C GLU A 53 8.51 0.33 -11.91
N ASN A 54 8.36 -0.94 -11.51
CA ASN A 54 7.07 -1.65 -11.51
C ASN A 54 6.39 -1.67 -10.12
N SER A 55 6.96 -0.98 -9.15
CA SER A 55 6.45 -0.91 -7.78
C SER A 55 5.45 0.24 -7.58
N PRO A 56 4.43 0.08 -6.72
CA PRO A 56 3.48 1.14 -6.37
C PRO A 56 4.14 2.46 -5.97
N VAL A 57 5.21 2.43 -5.16
CA VAL A 57 5.93 3.64 -4.71
C VAL A 57 6.47 4.49 -5.85
N SER A 58 6.83 3.89 -6.99
CA SER A 58 7.33 4.62 -8.17
C SER A 58 6.21 5.33 -8.96
N LYS A 59 4.95 5.02 -8.67
CA LYS A 59 3.77 5.56 -9.36
C LYS A 59 3.03 6.63 -8.56
N VAL A 60 3.46 6.90 -7.33
CA VAL A 60 2.84 7.93 -6.48
C VAL A 60 3.05 9.30 -7.10
N THR A 61 1.95 10.03 -7.26
CA THR A 61 1.93 11.43 -7.66
C THR A 61 1.12 12.24 -6.65
N LYS A 62 1.17 13.57 -6.72
CA LYS A 62 0.36 14.47 -5.89
C LYS A 62 -1.17 14.29 -6.06
N GLU A 63 -1.59 13.58 -7.10
CA GLU A 63 -3.00 13.29 -7.40
C GLU A 63 -3.46 11.94 -6.83
N ALA A 64 -2.61 11.28 -6.02
CA ALA A 64 -2.99 10.06 -5.32
C ALA A 64 -4.20 10.32 -4.41
N PRO A 65 -5.15 9.37 -4.34
CA PRO A 65 -6.29 9.51 -3.44
C PRO A 65 -5.85 9.51 -1.97
N PRO A 66 -6.73 9.87 -1.01
CA PRO A 66 -6.46 9.65 0.40
C PRO A 66 -6.14 8.19 0.73
N PHE A 67 -5.15 7.98 1.59
CA PHE A 67 -4.70 6.65 2.04
C PHE A 67 -4.84 6.46 3.54
N LEU A 68 -5.32 5.27 3.95
CA LEU A 68 -5.16 4.72 5.29
C LEU A 68 -4.34 3.44 5.17
N ILE A 69 -3.06 3.49 5.50
CA ILE A 69 -2.18 2.31 5.48
C ILE A 69 -2.30 1.61 6.84
N ILE A 70 -2.42 0.27 6.87
CA ILE A 70 -2.46 -0.52 8.11
C ILE A 70 -1.42 -1.63 8.01
N HIS A 71 -0.50 -1.72 9.00
CA HIS A 71 0.56 -2.74 9.00
C HIS A 71 1.00 -3.09 10.41
N GLY A 72 1.33 -4.36 10.62
CA GLY A 72 1.87 -4.88 11.87
C GLY A 72 3.40 -4.78 11.91
N THR A 73 3.96 -4.37 13.05
CA THR A 73 5.41 -4.18 13.19
C THR A 73 6.22 -5.48 13.18
N ASN A 74 5.58 -6.63 13.39
CA ASN A 74 6.22 -7.96 13.40
C ASN A 74 5.85 -8.81 12.18
N ASP A 75 5.42 -8.17 11.09
CA ASP A 75 5.05 -8.87 9.86
C ASP A 75 6.28 -9.57 9.24
N ARG A 76 6.21 -10.93 9.21
CA ARG A 76 7.26 -11.80 8.67
C ARG A 76 7.04 -12.20 7.21
N THR A 77 5.93 -11.80 6.62
CA THR A 77 5.57 -12.09 5.23
C THR A 77 5.87 -10.90 4.33
N VAL A 78 5.34 -9.74 4.68
CA VAL A 78 5.62 -8.48 4.00
C VAL A 78 6.31 -7.54 5.00
N PRO A 79 7.57 -7.20 4.79
CA PRO A 79 8.31 -6.36 5.73
C PRO A 79 7.59 -5.03 6.02
N PHE A 80 7.54 -4.62 7.28
CA PHE A 80 6.91 -3.37 7.73
C PHE A 80 7.42 -2.14 6.95
N SER A 81 8.71 -2.15 6.57
CA SER A 81 9.36 -1.12 5.75
C SER A 81 8.69 -0.88 4.39
N GLN A 82 7.89 -1.82 3.89
CA GLN A 82 7.11 -1.64 2.67
C GLN A 82 6.04 -0.55 2.85
N SER A 83 5.33 -0.57 3.97
CA SER A 83 4.36 0.47 4.31
C SER A 83 5.01 1.78 4.70
N GLU A 84 6.16 1.76 5.37
CA GLU A 84 6.94 2.98 5.65
C GLU A 84 7.34 3.67 4.34
N SER A 85 7.87 2.92 3.37
CA SER A 85 8.23 3.46 2.05
C SER A 85 7.04 4.09 1.32
N LEU A 86 5.86 3.48 1.38
CA LEU A 86 4.66 4.04 0.78
C LEU A 86 4.21 5.32 1.51
N TYR A 87 4.20 5.28 2.84
CA TYR A 87 3.84 6.42 3.68
C TYR A 87 4.73 7.64 3.38
N GLU A 88 6.06 7.45 3.42
CA GLU A 88 7.04 8.50 3.17
C GLU A 88 6.88 9.15 1.79
N ILE A 89 6.66 8.36 0.74
CA ILE A 89 6.52 8.90 -0.61
C ILE A 89 5.18 9.64 -0.78
N LEU A 90 4.10 9.17 -0.18
CA LEU A 90 2.81 9.86 -0.17
C LEU A 90 2.91 11.18 0.58
N GLU A 91 3.49 11.20 1.78
CA GLU A 91 3.70 12.41 2.59
C GLU A 91 4.57 13.43 1.85
N LYS A 92 5.68 12.99 1.25
CA LYS A 92 6.59 13.84 0.46
C LYS A 92 5.89 14.50 -0.74
N ASN A 93 4.90 13.83 -1.33
CA ASN A 93 4.10 14.38 -2.44
C ASN A 93 2.91 15.24 -1.96
N GLY A 94 2.75 15.45 -0.64
CA GLY A 94 1.66 16.23 -0.07
C GLY A 94 0.30 15.54 -0.14
N CYS A 95 0.28 14.20 -0.26
CA CYS A 95 -0.95 13.43 -0.29
C CYS A 95 -1.56 13.30 1.11
N ASP A 96 -2.88 13.13 1.17
CA ASP A 96 -3.60 12.83 2.40
C ASP A 96 -3.36 11.37 2.79
N VAL A 97 -2.51 11.13 3.79
CA VAL A 97 -2.12 9.78 4.22
C VAL A 97 -2.14 9.66 5.75
N THR A 98 -2.69 8.55 6.21
CA THR A 98 -2.65 8.12 7.62
C THR A 98 -2.03 6.73 7.68
N PHE A 99 -1.14 6.49 8.65
CA PHE A 99 -0.54 5.19 8.88
C PHE A 99 -0.97 4.67 10.26
N LEU A 100 -1.77 3.60 10.27
CA LEU A 100 -2.17 2.88 11.47
C LEU A 100 -1.22 1.71 11.68
N VAL A 101 -0.37 1.83 12.69
CA VAL A 101 0.63 0.81 13.08
C VAL A 101 0.01 -0.10 14.13
N LEU A 102 0.08 -1.41 13.90
CA LEU A 102 -0.36 -2.44 14.86
C LEU A 102 0.88 -3.07 15.51
N GLU A 103 1.20 -2.62 16.72
CA GLU A 103 2.39 -3.06 17.44
C GLU A 103 2.36 -4.56 17.72
N GLY A 104 3.44 -5.26 17.31
CA GLY A 104 3.62 -6.70 17.53
C GLY A 104 2.78 -7.60 16.63
N ALA A 105 1.89 -7.07 15.79
CA ALA A 105 1.09 -7.88 14.89
C ALA A 105 1.94 -8.47 13.76
N ASP A 106 1.69 -9.75 13.44
CA ASP A 106 2.21 -10.44 12.27
C ASP A 106 1.25 -10.26 11.07
N HIS A 107 1.60 -10.80 9.92
CA HIS A 107 0.79 -10.74 8.70
C HIS A 107 -0.60 -11.36 8.91
N ALA A 108 -1.65 -10.60 8.63
CA ALA A 108 -3.04 -11.04 8.81
C ALA A 108 -3.38 -11.56 10.22
N ASP A 109 -2.70 -11.06 11.25
CA ASP A 109 -2.93 -11.43 12.64
C ASP A 109 -4.33 -11.00 13.12
N LEU A 110 -4.80 -11.60 14.22
CA LEU A 110 -6.10 -11.29 14.84
C LEU A 110 -6.26 -9.81 15.20
N GLN A 111 -5.18 -9.10 15.44
CA GLN A 111 -5.20 -7.66 15.70
C GLN A 111 -5.84 -6.85 14.55
N PHE A 112 -5.72 -7.28 13.30
CA PHE A 112 -6.35 -6.63 12.15
C PHE A 112 -7.88 -6.73 12.16
N PHE A 113 -8.44 -7.71 12.87
CA PHE A 113 -9.86 -8.00 12.90
C PHE A 113 -10.56 -7.47 14.16
N GLN A 114 -9.88 -6.63 14.96
CA GLN A 114 -10.46 -5.99 16.13
C GLN A 114 -11.37 -4.82 15.72
N ASP A 115 -12.39 -4.57 16.52
CA ASP A 115 -13.41 -3.54 16.26
C ASP A 115 -12.80 -2.15 16.03
N GLU A 116 -11.75 -1.79 16.78
CA GLU A 116 -11.06 -0.51 16.67
C GLU A 116 -10.43 -0.29 15.28
N VAL A 117 -9.86 -1.34 14.68
CA VAL A 117 -9.28 -1.27 13.32
C VAL A 117 -10.38 -1.10 12.28
N TRP A 118 -11.47 -1.85 12.43
CA TRP A 118 -12.64 -1.74 11.56
C TRP A 118 -13.32 -0.36 11.67
N GLU A 119 -13.49 0.16 12.87
CA GLU A 119 -14.04 1.48 13.10
C GLU A 119 -13.19 2.59 12.49
N ARG A 120 -11.86 2.48 12.59
CA ARG A 120 -10.92 3.41 11.92
C ARG A 120 -11.07 3.38 10.41
N MET A 121 -11.12 2.19 9.81
CA MET A 121 -11.29 2.02 8.36
C MET A 121 -12.65 2.56 7.89
N ILE A 122 -13.74 2.21 8.58
CA ILE A 122 -15.09 2.66 8.23
C ILE A 122 -15.18 4.19 8.35
N SER A 123 -14.63 4.77 9.42
CA SER A 123 -14.62 6.22 9.64
C SER A 123 -13.82 6.95 8.55
N PHE A 124 -12.66 6.40 8.17
CA PHE A 124 -11.86 6.91 7.07
C PHE A 124 -12.66 6.98 5.77
N PHE A 125 -13.26 5.87 5.36
CA PHE A 125 -14.05 5.85 4.13
C PHE A 125 -15.27 6.76 4.19
N LYS A 126 -16.00 6.80 5.31
CA LYS A 126 -17.12 7.73 5.48
C LYS A 126 -16.69 9.19 5.31
N GLU A 127 -15.57 9.58 5.94
CA GLU A 127 -15.05 10.94 5.84
C GLU A 127 -14.66 11.29 4.40
N LYS A 128 -13.82 10.44 3.77
CA LYS A 128 -13.25 10.76 2.46
C LYS A 128 -14.30 10.72 1.34
N LEU A 129 -15.19 9.74 1.35
CA LEU A 129 -16.22 9.61 0.31
C LEU A 129 -17.33 10.66 0.45
N THR A 130 -17.66 11.10 1.68
CA THR A 130 -18.67 12.16 1.88
C THR A 130 -18.19 13.52 1.36
N ARG A 131 -16.91 13.85 1.50
CA ARG A 131 -16.33 15.10 0.96
C ARG A 131 -16.45 15.18 -0.55
N ILE A 132 -16.17 14.09 -1.26
CA ILE A 132 -16.26 14.03 -2.72
C ILE A 132 -17.68 14.29 -3.21
N CYS A 133 -18.69 13.66 -2.58
CA CYS A 133 -20.09 13.91 -2.91
C CYS A 133 -20.53 15.37 -2.72
N GLN A 134 -19.88 16.11 -1.82
CA GLN A 134 -20.19 17.54 -1.59
C GLN A 134 -19.50 18.47 -2.60
N GLU A 135 -18.36 18.08 -3.14
CA GLU A 135 -17.63 18.84 -4.16
C GLU A 135 -18.27 18.68 -5.53
N ASP A 136 -18.73 17.48 -5.88
CA ASP A 136 -19.44 17.20 -7.14
C ASP A 136 -20.80 17.91 -7.25
N ILE A 137 -21.44 18.25 -6.12
CA ILE A 137 -22.72 18.99 -6.09
C ILE A 137 -22.50 20.50 -6.28
N LYS A 138 -21.29 21.02 -6.07
CA LYS A 138 -20.96 22.44 -6.17
C LYS A 138 -20.30 22.83 -7.50
N SER A 139 -19.97 21.86 -8.33
CA SER A 139 -19.42 22.04 -9.69
C SER A 139 -20.51 21.93 -10.76
#